data_036bfad89c206ac569a48869df588791
#
_entry.id   036bfad89c206ac569a48869df588791
#
_cell.length_a   1.000
_cell.length_b   1.000
_cell.length_c   1.000
_cell.angle_alpha   90.00
_cell.angle_beta   90.00
_cell.angle_gamma   90.00
#
_symmetry.space_group_name_H-M   'P 1'
#
loop_
_entity.id
_entity.type
_entity.pdbx_description
1 polymer ?
#
loop_
_entity_poly.entity_id
_entity_poly.type
_entity_poly.pdbx_seq_one_letter_code
_entity_poly.pdbx_strand_id
1 'polypeptide(L)'
;MIIQELHNRKRSQGKTYTDTSFYRSSPWRALRARKLRQDPKCVVCGKPGTLVDHIQRIEDNGPKLDMSNLQTMCDHCHNVKRAKEKNDKYKL
;
A
#
# COMPACT_ATOMS: atom_id res chain seq x y z
N MET A 1 -14.23 4.34 -25.23
CA MET A 1 -14.55 4.71 -25.15
C MET A 1 -14.40 4.75 -24.85
N ILE A 2 -14.29 4.62 -24.60
CA ILE A 2 -14.51 4.88 -24.38
C ILE A 2 -14.11 4.81 -23.88
N ILE A 3 -13.85 4.52 -23.67
CA ILE A 3 -13.88 4.72 -23.43
C ILE A 3 -13.48 4.81 -23.06
N GLN A 4 -13.33 4.58 -22.82
CA GLN A 4 -13.37 5.00 -22.71
C GLN A 4 -13.19 5.07 -22.26
N GLU A 5 -13.20 4.93 -22.10
CA GLU A 5 -13.45 5.31 -21.78
C GLU A 5 -13.09 5.05 -21.23
N LEU A 6 -12.96 4.67 -21.10
CA LEU A 6 -13.14 4.72 -20.76
C LEU A 6 -12.69 4.58 -20.30
N HIS A 7 -12.57 4.40 -20.02
CA HIS A 7 -12.66 4.66 -19.84
C HIS A 7 -12.50 4.86 -19.40
N ASN A 8 -12.49 4.84 -19.20
CA ASN A 8 -12.62 5.37 -18.83
C ASN A 8 -12.56 5.48 -18.23
N ARG A 9 -12.77 5.52 -17.98
CA ARG A 9 -12.97 5.76 -17.45
C ARG A 9 -12.88 5.83 -16.66
N LYS A 10 -12.97 5.72 -16.25
CA LYS A 10 -13.10 5.82 -15.53
C LYS A 10 -12.90 5.93 -14.82
N ARG A 11 -13.20 6.04 -14.46
CA ARG A 11 -13.09 6.19 -13.70
C ARG A 11 -13.12 6.53 -12.88
N SER A 12 -13.47 6.73 -12.40
CA SER A 12 -13.56 7.02 -11.66
C SER A 12 -13.59 7.18 -10.92
N GLN A 13 -13.86 7.29 -10.51
CA GLN A 13 -14.01 7.59 -9.66
C GLN A 13 -13.40 7.67 -8.47
N GLY A 14 -13.38 8.15 -7.78
CA GLY A 14 -12.85 8.60 -6.51
C GLY A 14 -12.13 7.62 -5.67
N LYS A 15 -11.64 6.64 -6.18
CA LYS A 15 -10.95 5.64 -5.43
C LYS A 15 -9.52 5.98 -5.20
N THR A 16 -9.31 6.95 -4.38
CA THR A 16 -7.99 7.50 -4.20
C THR A 16 -6.99 6.54 -3.59
N TYR A 17 -7.43 5.64 -2.71
CA TYR A 17 -6.50 4.70 -2.08
C TYR A 17 -6.05 3.61 -3.03
N THR A 18 -6.71 3.49 -4.18
CA THR A 18 -6.27 2.56 -5.21
C THR A 18 -5.55 3.30 -6.33
N ASP A 19 -5.34 4.57 -6.16
CA ASP A 19 -4.71 5.40 -7.17
C ASP A 19 -3.24 5.04 -7.30
N THR A 20 -2.88 4.39 -8.38
CA THR A 20 -1.51 3.99 -8.61
C THR A 20 -0.57 5.16 -8.81
N SER A 21 -1.11 6.34 -9.13
CA SER A 21 -0.25 7.50 -9.32
C SER A 21 0.47 7.89 -8.04
N PHE A 22 -0.15 7.71 -6.87
CA PHE A 22 0.54 7.95 -5.61
C PHE A 22 1.75 7.02 -5.48
N TYR A 23 1.58 5.73 -5.75
CA TYR A 23 2.65 4.75 -5.59
C TYR A 23 3.74 4.88 -6.63
N ARG A 24 3.50 5.68 -7.66
CA ARG A 24 4.48 5.98 -8.69
C ARG A 24 5.11 7.35 -8.50
N SER A 25 4.68 8.09 -7.49
CA SER A 25 5.19 9.43 -7.24
C SER A 25 6.61 9.37 -6.68
N SER A 26 7.38 10.43 -6.95
CA SER A 26 8.74 10.53 -6.46
C SER A 26 8.82 10.57 -4.94
N PRO A 27 7.96 11.31 -4.24
CA PRO A 27 8.01 11.30 -2.77
C PRO A 27 7.81 9.91 -2.17
N TRP A 28 6.85 9.15 -2.70
CA TRP A 28 6.61 7.80 -2.20
C TRP A 28 7.79 6.88 -2.47
N ARG A 29 8.30 6.92 -3.70
CA ARG A 29 9.39 6.04 -4.08
C ARG A 29 10.65 6.32 -3.26
N ALA A 30 10.93 7.58 -2.98
CA ALA A 30 12.08 7.94 -2.15
C ALA A 30 11.89 7.45 -0.72
N LEU A 31 10.70 7.65 -0.16
CA LEU A 31 10.41 7.25 1.21
C LEU A 31 10.43 5.72 1.36
N ARG A 32 9.87 5.03 0.38
CA ARG A 32 9.86 3.58 0.35
C ARG A 32 11.29 3.01 0.32
N ALA A 33 12.13 3.56 -0.54
CA ALA A 33 13.51 3.11 -0.64
C ALA A 33 14.25 3.34 0.67
N ARG A 34 14.00 4.47 1.30
CA ARG A 34 14.60 4.79 2.59
C ARG A 34 14.17 3.81 3.67
N LYS A 35 12.88 3.47 3.69
CA LYS A 35 12.36 2.51 4.68
C LYS A 35 13.02 1.14 4.50
N LEU A 36 13.14 0.67 3.27
CA LEU A 36 13.77 -0.61 3.00
C LEU A 36 15.24 -0.64 3.39
N ARG A 37 15.94 0.51 3.28
CA ARG A 37 17.31 0.59 3.74
C ARG A 37 17.43 0.57 5.25
N GLN A 38 16.51 1.26 5.93
CA GLN A 38 16.54 1.31 7.40
C GLN A 38 16.13 -0.01 8.01
N ASP A 39 15.08 -0.61 7.47
CA ASP A 39 14.49 -1.82 8.02
C ASP A 39 14.34 -2.86 6.92
N PRO A 40 15.41 -3.56 6.59
CA PRO A 40 15.38 -4.48 5.43
C PRO A 40 14.63 -5.78 5.67
N LYS A 41 14.23 -6.06 6.91
CA LYS A 41 13.58 -7.33 7.23
C LYS A 41 12.08 -7.16 7.43
N CYS A 42 11.33 -8.18 7.06
CA CYS A 42 9.89 -8.21 7.30
C CYS A 42 9.61 -8.09 8.79
N VAL A 43 8.71 -7.20 9.17
CA VAL A 43 8.38 -6.98 10.58
C VAL A 43 7.68 -8.17 11.23
N VAL A 44 7.13 -9.07 10.42
CA VAL A 44 6.38 -10.22 10.93
C VAL A 44 7.27 -11.45 11.07
N CYS A 45 7.96 -11.83 10.00
CA CYS A 45 8.69 -13.10 9.98
C CYS A 45 10.20 -12.94 10.02
N GLY A 46 10.73 -11.74 9.88
CA GLY A 46 12.17 -11.49 9.95
C GLY A 46 12.95 -11.85 8.69
N LYS A 47 12.29 -12.40 7.68
CA LYS A 47 12.96 -12.68 6.40
C LYS A 47 13.14 -11.38 5.64
N PRO A 48 13.99 -11.39 4.60
CA PRO A 48 14.20 -10.18 3.82
C PRO A 48 12.86 -9.61 3.33
N GLY A 49 12.68 -8.31 3.51
CA GLY A 49 11.48 -7.63 3.05
C GLY A 49 11.61 -7.19 1.61
N THR A 50 10.51 -7.19 0.89
CA THR A 50 10.49 -6.84 -0.52
C THR A 50 9.60 -5.64 -0.81
N LEU A 51 8.77 -5.25 0.16
CA LEU A 51 7.86 -4.14 -0.04
C LEU A 51 7.65 -3.37 1.25
N VAL A 52 7.02 -2.21 1.13
CA VAL A 52 6.69 -1.36 2.26
C VAL A 52 5.18 -1.17 2.28
N ASP A 53 4.61 -1.35 3.45
CA ASP A 53 3.17 -1.29 3.66
C ASP A 53 2.85 -0.20 4.66
N HIS A 54 1.63 0.35 4.57
CA HIS A 54 1.15 1.32 5.56
C HIS A 54 0.54 0.58 6.74
N ILE A 55 0.98 0.92 7.94
CA ILE A 55 0.47 0.28 9.15
C ILE A 55 -1.01 0.60 9.29
N GLN A 56 -1.36 1.88 9.25
CA GLN A 56 -2.75 2.29 9.15
C GLN A 56 -3.02 2.59 7.69
N ARG A 57 -3.99 1.91 7.11
CA ARG A 57 -4.26 2.00 5.68
C ARG A 57 -4.63 3.42 5.28
N ILE A 58 -4.23 3.80 4.07
CA ILE A 58 -4.58 5.10 3.53
C ILE A 58 -6.10 5.27 3.50
N GLU A 59 -6.82 4.21 3.13
CA GLU A 59 -8.29 4.26 3.07
C GLU A 59 -8.92 4.44 4.46
N ASP A 60 -8.16 4.20 5.52
CA ASP A 60 -8.60 4.44 6.90
C ASP A 60 -7.96 5.70 7.45
N ASN A 61 -7.62 6.64 6.59
CA ASN A 61 -7.04 7.93 6.95
C ASN A 61 -5.62 7.83 7.51
N GLY A 62 -4.92 6.75 7.20
CA GLY A 62 -3.52 6.63 7.58
C GLY A 62 -2.66 7.63 6.80
N PRO A 63 -1.65 8.20 7.44
CA PRO A 63 -0.76 9.14 6.74
C PRO A 63 -0.02 8.44 5.61
N LYS A 64 0.00 9.09 4.45
CA LYS A 64 0.60 8.51 3.25
C LYS A 64 2.11 8.55 3.24
N LEU A 65 2.68 9.62 3.76
CA LEU A 65 4.12 9.88 3.66
C LEU A 65 4.75 10.10 5.02
N ASP A 66 4.39 9.27 5.97
CA ASP A 66 4.94 9.32 7.32
C ASP A 66 5.69 8.02 7.59
N MET A 67 7.00 8.13 7.77
CA MET A 67 7.87 6.98 8.01
C MET A 67 7.36 6.12 9.16
N SER A 68 6.81 6.74 10.20
CA SER A 68 6.32 6.01 11.38
C SER A 68 5.08 5.16 11.07
N ASN A 69 4.42 5.43 9.94
CA ASN A 69 3.26 4.66 9.50
C ASN A 69 3.64 3.60 8.47
N LEU A 70 4.93 3.36 8.26
CA LEU A 70 5.39 2.40 7.28
C LEU A 70 6.03 1.21 7.95
N GLN A 71 5.89 0.06 7.32
CA GLN A 71 6.55 -1.15 7.77
C GLN A 71 7.03 -1.96 6.59
N THR A 72 8.16 -2.62 6.76
CA THR A 72 8.71 -3.49 5.74
C THR A 72 8.09 -4.87 5.86
N MET A 73 7.71 -5.45 4.75
CA MET A 73 7.09 -6.77 4.74
C MET A 73 7.59 -7.59 3.57
N CYS A 74 7.56 -8.90 3.70
CA CYS A 74 7.75 -9.79 2.57
C CYS A 74 6.41 -10.02 1.89
N ASP A 75 6.45 -10.55 0.66
CA ASP A 75 5.23 -10.77 -0.11
C ASP A 75 4.23 -11.66 0.62
N HIS A 76 4.72 -12.74 1.21
CA HIS A 76 3.85 -13.69 1.91
C HIS A 76 3.10 -13.03 3.06
N CYS A 77 3.83 -12.36 3.95
CA CYS A 77 3.21 -11.74 5.12
C CYS A 77 2.27 -10.61 4.72
N HIS A 78 2.62 -9.87 3.67
CA HIS A 78 1.76 -8.82 3.17
C HIS A 78 0.46 -9.37 2.62
N ASN A 79 0.54 -10.50 1.89
CA ASN A 79 -0.66 -11.13 1.35
C ASN A 79 -1.56 -11.65 2.47
N VAL A 80 -0.98 -12.22 3.52
CA VAL A 80 -1.74 -12.68 4.69
C VAL A 80 -2.45 -11.50 5.35
N LYS A 81 -1.73 -10.40 5.53
CA LYS A 81 -2.31 -9.20 6.13
C LYS A 81 -3.48 -8.68 5.30
N ARG A 82 -3.31 -8.61 3.98
CA ARG A 82 -4.39 -8.13 3.11
C ARG A 82 -5.60 -9.03 3.15
N ALA A 83 -5.41 -10.33 3.17
CA ALA A 83 -6.52 -11.27 3.26
C ALA A 83 -7.27 -11.10 4.56
N LYS A 84 -6.54 -10.92 5.65
CA LYS A 84 -7.16 -10.69 6.95
C LYS A 84 -7.95 -9.39 6.98
N GLU A 85 -7.39 -8.32 6.45
CA GLU A 85 -8.08 -7.04 6.39
C GLU A 85 -9.37 -7.14 5.59
N LYS A 86 -9.32 -7.87 4.50
CA LYS A 86 -10.49 -8.07 3.66
C LYS A 86 -11.57 -8.82 4.40
N ASN A 87 -11.19 -9.88 5.11
CA ASN A 87 -12.15 -10.67 5.90
C ASN A 87 -12.77 -9.84 7.02
N ASP A 88 -11.95 -9.06 7.72
CA ASP A 88 -12.44 -8.23 8.80
C ASP A 88 -13.44 -7.19 8.28
N LYS A 89 -13.19 -6.68 7.09
CA LYS A 89 -14.07 -5.70 6.47
C LYS A 89 -15.46 -6.25 6.23
N TYR A 90 -15.57 -7.52 5.88
CA TYR A 90 -16.84 -8.16 5.57
C TYR A 90 -17.43 -8.95 6.72
N LYS A 91 -16.77 -8.90 7.86
CA LYS A 91 -17.22 -9.61 9.05
C LYS A 91 -18.16 -8.72 9.83
N LEU A 92 -19.30 -9.24 10.16
CA LEU A 92 -20.33 -8.48 10.89
C LEU A 92 -20.42 -8.86 12.33
#